data_c0b732f114c6ca16bb473bcee6aef9e1
#
_entry.id   c0b732f114c6ca16bb473bcee6aef9e1
#
_cell.length_a   1.000
_cell.length_b   1.000
_cell.length_c   1.000
_cell.angle_alpha   90.00
_cell.angle_beta   90.00
_cell.angle_gamma   90.00
#
_symmetry.space_group_name_H-M   'P 1'
#
loop_
_entity.id
_entity.type
_entity.pdbx_description
1 polymer ?
#
loop_
_entity_poly.entity_id
_entity_poly.type
_entity_poly.pdbx_seq_one_letter_code
_entity_poly.pdbx_strand_id
1 'polypeptide(L)'
;MADGGRAVMDRDQMISLVERHLKAEGAGDVEGAVAVYTDDVEHDVVGWPTGPLRGKDAAREFYRHLTANFRTEDERPQHRYFAGDAMVLDQMMTGTVTGSMLGMPGNGRQITFRVLHVFEFADGLISRENVWLDGGAIQQQLA
;
A
#
# COMPACT_ATOMS: atom_id res chain seq x y z
N MET A 1 -27.94 -23.36 -8.61
CA MET A 1 -28.25 -22.66 -7.37
C MET A 1 -27.35 -21.46 -7.23
N ALA A 2 -27.95 -20.33 -7.03
CA ALA A 2 -27.16 -19.13 -6.82
C ALA A 2 -26.25 -19.33 -5.61
N ASP A 3 -25.00 -18.96 -5.77
CA ASP A 3 -23.96 -18.98 -4.76
C ASP A 3 -24.31 -18.02 -3.64
N GLY A 4 -25.31 -18.31 -2.79
CA GLY A 4 -25.59 -17.59 -1.56
C GLY A 4 -25.38 -16.08 -1.53
N GLY A 5 -25.27 -15.40 -2.65
CA GLY A 5 -25.19 -13.95 -2.72
C GLY A 5 -23.83 -13.34 -2.39
N ARG A 6 -22.74 -14.06 -2.56
CA ARG A 6 -21.41 -13.44 -2.56
C ARG A 6 -21.27 -12.58 -3.82
N ALA A 7 -21.51 -11.29 -3.67
CA ALA A 7 -21.25 -10.36 -4.74
C ALA A 7 -19.74 -10.32 -5.01
N VAL A 8 -19.33 -10.75 -6.20
CA VAL A 8 -17.95 -10.59 -6.65
C VAL A 8 -17.77 -9.11 -6.95
N MET A 9 -16.76 -8.48 -6.37
CA MET A 9 -16.41 -7.10 -6.64
C MET A 9 -15.94 -6.99 -8.11
N ASP A 10 -16.52 -6.07 -8.87
CA ASP A 10 -16.08 -5.84 -10.24
C ASP A 10 -14.79 -5.01 -10.28
N ARG A 11 -14.16 -4.96 -11.46
CA ARG A 11 -12.87 -4.28 -11.63
C ARG A 11 -12.94 -2.79 -11.32
N ASP A 12 -14.02 -2.11 -11.71
CA ASP A 12 -14.17 -0.68 -11.44
C ASP A 12 -14.29 -0.41 -9.94
N GLN A 13 -14.97 -1.28 -9.22
CA GLN A 13 -15.05 -1.19 -7.75
C GLN A 13 -13.68 -1.40 -7.11
N MET A 14 -12.91 -2.38 -7.57
CA MET A 14 -11.54 -2.62 -7.09
C MET A 14 -10.66 -1.40 -7.33
N ILE A 15 -10.69 -0.85 -8.52
CA ILE A 15 -9.91 0.36 -8.88
C ILE A 15 -10.29 1.52 -7.98
N SER A 16 -11.58 1.78 -7.83
CA SER A 16 -12.07 2.90 -7.02
C SER A 16 -11.63 2.77 -5.56
N LEU A 17 -11.71 1.57 -5.01
CA LEU A 17 -11.33 1.30 -3.62
C LEU A 17 -9.82 1.49 -3.40
N VAL A 18 -9.01 0.97 -4.32
CA VAL A 18 -7.55 1.12 -4.27
C VAL A 18 -7.14 2.57 -4.45
N GLU A 19 -7.78 3.30 -5.36
CA GLU A 19 -7.50 4.73 -5.54
C GLU A 19 -7.82 5.54 -4.29
N ARG A 20 -8.91 5.23 -3.59
CA ARG A 20 -9.24 5.87 -2.30
C ARG A 20 -8.17 5.60 -1.27
N HIS A 21 -7.68 4.36 -1.19
CA HIS A 21 -6.62 3.97 -0.27
C HIS A 21 -5.33 4.74 -0.56
N LEU A 22 -4.88 4.72 -1.80
CA LEU A 22 -3.62 5.37 -2.19
C LEU A 22 -3.70 6.89 -2.04
N LYS A 23 -4.83 7.49 -2.34
CA LYS A 23 -5.03 8.93 -2.17
C LYS A 23 -4.92 9.34 -0.70
N ALA A 24 -5.55 8.58 0.19
CA ALA A 24 -5.48 8.83 1.62
C ALA A 24 -4.04 8.67 2.15
N GLU A 25 -3.37 7.59 1.77
CA GLU A 25 -1.97 7.34 2.12
C GLU A 25 -1.08 8.49 1.65
N GLY A 26 -1.21 8.89 0.40
CA GLY A 26 -0.42 9.97 -0.19
C GLY A 26 -0.65 11.32 0.46
N ALA A 27 -1.83 11.54 1.03
CA ALA A 27 -2.17 12.76 1.77
C ALA A 27 -1.76 12.72 3.24
N GLY A 28 -1.21 11.61 3.72
CA GLY A 28 -0.90 11.42 5.13
C GLY A 28 -2.13 11.16 5.98
N ASP A 29 -3.26 10.84 5.37
CA ASP A 29 -4.52 10.52 6.06
C ASP A 29 -4.54 9.05 6.46
N VAL A 30 -4.02 8.76 7.64
CA VAL A 30 -3.91 7.38 8.14
C VAL A 30 -5.29 6.73 8.30
N GLU A 31 -6.27 7.44 8.86
CA GLU A 31 -7.61 6.89 9.05
C GLU A 31 -8.31 6.61 7.71
N GLY A 32 -8.14 7.47 6.72
CA GLY A 32 -8.64 7.24 5.37
C GLY A 32 -7.97 6.04 4.70
N ALA A 33 -6.68 5.86 4.92
CA ALA A 33 -5.94 4.73 4.35
C ALA A 33 -6.45 3.39 4.87
N VAL A 34 -6.77 3.28 6.17
CA VAL A 34 -7.25 2.03 6.76
C VAL A 34 -8.77 1.86 6.70
N ALA A 35 -9.51 2.91 6.40
CA ALA A 35 -10.98 2.87 6.30
C ALA A 35 -11.47 1.89 5.23
N VAL A 36 -10.66 1.61 4.22
CA VAL A 36 -10.99 0.71 3.10
C VAL A 36 -10.59 -0.74 3.36
N TYR A 37 -10.03 -1.04 4.53
CA TYR A 37 -9.60 -2.38 4.91
C TYR A 37 -10.66 -3.12 5.70
N THR A 38 -10.69 -4.45 5.56
CA THR A 38 -11.43 -5.30 6.49
C THR A 38 -10.81 -5.25 7.88
N ASP A 39 -11.59 -5.59 8.91
CA ASP A 39 -11.08 -5.59 10.30
C ASP A 39 -9.90 -6.56 10.50
N ASP A 40 -9.91 -7.67 9.75
CA ASP A 40 -8.87 -8.71 9.80
C ASP A 40 -7.86 -8.61 8.67
N VAL A 41 -7.69 -7.45 8.06
CA VAL A 41 -6.78 -7.24 6.94
C VAL A 41 -5.39 -7.80 7.22
N GLU A 42 -4.79 -8.42 6.21
CA GLU A 42 -3.38 -8.79 6.24
C GLU A 42 -2.58 -7.79 5.42
N HIS A 43 -1.65 -7.11 6.07
CA HIS A 43 -0.78 -6.10 5.45
C HIS A 43 0.66 -6.59 5.52
N ASP A 44 1.24 -6.86 4.36
CA ASP A 44 2.56 -7.46 4.25
C ASP A 44 3.45 -6.67 3.31
N VAL A 45 4.37 -5.89 3.86
CA VAL A 45 5.42 -5.24 3.09
C VAL A 45 6.64 -6.14 3.15
N VAL A 46 6.90 -6.83 2.05
CA VAL A 46 7.97 -7.82 1.96
C VAL A 46 9.33 -7.13 2.14
N GLY A 47 10.11 -7.66 3.07
CA GLY A 47 11.41 -7.08 3.43
C GLY A 47 11.34 -6.02 4.54
N TRP A 48 10.16 -5.66 5.01
CA TRP A 48 10.00 -4.73 6.13
C TRP A 48 10.30 -5.46 7.46
N PRO A 49 10.93 -4.77 8.44
CA PRO A 49 11.37 -5.43 9.68
C PRO A 49 10.26 -6.07 10.51
N THR A 50 9.03 -5.57 10.41
CA THR A 50 7.91 -6.10 11.19
C THR A 50 7.42 -7.46 10.73
N GLY A 51 7.73 -7.86 9.47
CA GLY A 51 7.05 -8.96 8.82
C GLY A 51 5.58 -8.65 8.55
N PRO A 52 4.78 -9.68 8.18
CA PRO A 52 3.35 -9.49 7.93
C PRO A 52 2.60 -9.01 9.17
N LEU A 53 1.72 -8.04 8.97
CA LEU A 53 0.86 -7.48 10.02
C LEU A 53 -0.57 -7.94 9.79
N ARG A 54 -1.29 -8.22 10.87
CA ARG A 54 -2.69 -8.63 10.79
C ARG A 54 -3.55 -7.70 11.63
N GLY A 55 -4.68 -7.29 11.04
CA GLY A 55 -5.67 -6.45 11.67
C GLY A 55 -5.49 -4.97 11.36
N LYS A 56 -6.59 -4.25 11.45
CA LYS A 56 -6.68 -2.84 11.09
C LYS A 56 -5.82 -1.96 11.98
N ASP A 57 -5.71 -2.30 13.27
CA ASP A 57 -4.89 -1.51 14.21
C ASP A 57 -3.40 -1.63 13.88
N ALA A 58 -2.93 -2.82 13.53
CA ALA A 58 -1.53 -3.02 13.12
C ALA A 58 -1.22 -2.27 11.82
N ALA A 59 -2.14 -2.30 10.87
CA ALA A 59 -2.00 -1.53 9.62
C ALA A 59 -1.97 -0.02 9.91
N ARG A 60 -2.80 0.47 10.83
CA ARG A 60 -2.82 1.88 11.24
C ARG A 60 -1.47 2.31 11.80
N GLU A 61 -0.87 1.51 12.66
CA GLU A 61 0.45 1.80 13.21
C GLU A 61 1.53 1.82 12.13
N PHE A 62 1.44 0.92 11.16
CA PHE A 62 2.34 0.94 10.00
C PHE A 62 2.25 2.28 9.25
N TYR A 63 1.05 2.75 8.95
CA TYR A 63 0.87 4.01 8.21
C TYR A 63 1.26 5.23 9.04
N ARG A 64 1.05 5.21 10.35
CA ARG A 64 1.55 6.27 11.23
C ARG A 64 3.07 6.37 11.14
N HIS A 65 3.76 5.23 11.19
CA HIS A 65 5.21 5.19 11.05
C HIS A 65 5.67 5.64 9.67
N LEU A 66 5.03 5.11 8.62
CA LEU A 66 5.38 5.45 7.25
C LEU A 66 5.23 6.94 6.99
N THR A 67 4.09 7.52 7.34
CA THR A 67 3.81 8.94 7.07
C THR A 67 4.65 9.87 7.92
N ALA A 68 5.13 9.42 9.09
CA ALA A 68 6.07 10.19 9.90
C ALA A 68 7.48 10.22 9.30
N ASN A 69 7.83 9.27 8.45
CA ASN A 69 9.18 9.11 7.89
C ASN A 69 9.27 9.38 6.39
N PHE A 70 8.15 9.35 5.69
CA PHE A 70 8.11 9.48 4.24
C PHE A 70 6.90 10.32 3.82
N ARG A 71 7.15 11.35 3.03
CA ARG A 71 6.09 12.20 2.46
C ARG A 71 5.96 11.88 0.98
N THR A 72 4.85 11.26 0.59
CA THR A 72 4.54 10.97 -0.80
C THR A 72 4.29 12.25 -1.57
N GLU A 73 4.93 12.39 -2.73
CA GLU A 73 4.82 13.58 -3.58
C GLU A 73 4.22 13.26 -4.94
N ASP A 74 4.46 12.05 -5.46
CA ASP A 74 3.91 11.62 -6.74
C ASP A 74 3.76 10.10 -6.77
N GLU A 75 2.70 9.63 -7.41
CA GLU A 75 2.43 8.21 -7.65
C GLU A 75 2.04 8.04 -9.11
N ARG A 76 2.77 7.20 -9.84
CA ARG A 76 2.54 6.96 -11.27
C ARG A 76 2.26 5.49 -11.52
N PRO A 77 0.99 5.09 -11.72
CA PRO A 77 0.67 3.74 -12.16
C PRO A 77 1.35 3.44 -13.50
N GLN A 78 2.03 2.29 -13.56
CA GLN A 78 2.67 1.81 -14.77
C GLN A 78 1.83 0.73 -15.43
N HIS A 79 1.44 -0.26 -14.64
CA HIS A 79 0.65 -1.39 -15.10
C HIS A 79 -0.36 -1.79 -14.04
N ARG A 80 -1.53 -2.19 -14.48
CA ARG A 80 -2.58 -2.73 -13.62
C ARG A 80 -3.05 -4.05 -14.22
N TYR A 81 -3.03 -5.09 -13.41
CA TYR A 81 -3.45 -6.42 -13.82
C TYR A 81 -4.51 -6.95 -12.87
N PHE A 82 -5.36 -7.83 -13.39
CA PHE A 82 -6.38 -8.49 -12.59
C PHE A 82 -6.18 -10.00 -12.69
N ALA A 83 -6.25 -10.68 -11.56
CA ALA A 83 -6.14 -12.14 -11.47
C ALA A 83 -7.29 -12.62 -10.58
N GLY A 84 -8.40 -13.03 -11.21
CA GLY A 84 -9.61 -13.38 -10.49
C GLY A 84 -10.10 -12.19 -9.65
N ASP A 85 -10.17 -12.38 -8.33
CA ASP A 85 -10.61 -11.36 -7.39
C ASP A 85 -9.46 -10.50 -6.85
N ALA A 86 -8.28 -10.59 -7.46
CA ALA A 86 -7.12 -9.80 -7.06
C ALA A 86 -6.79 -8.74 -8.10
N MET A 87 -6.22 -7.64 -7.62
CA MET A 87 -5.68 -6.57 -8.48
C MET A 87 -4.20 -6.40 -8.19
N VAL A 88 -3.40 -6.35 -9.26
CA VAL A 88 -1.96 -6.07 -9.16
C VAL A 88 -1.73 -4.67 -9.69
N LEU A 89 -1.03 -3.85 -8.91
CA LEU A 89 -0.67 -2.49 -9.31
C LEU A 89 0.85 -2.32 -9.24
N ASP A 90 1.44 -2.05 -10.37
CA ASP A 90 2.86 -1.72 -10.52
C ASP A 90 2.95 -0.21 -10.73
N GLN A 91 3.65 0.49 -9.82
CA GLN A 91 3.73 1.94 -9.90
C GLN A 91 5.12 2.46 -9.54
N MET A 92 5.41 3.68 -10.00
CA MET A 92 6.54 4.46 -9.52
C MET A 92 6.05 5.39 -8.42
N MET A 93 6.81 5.48 -7.34
CA MET A 93 6.53 6.38 -6.24
C MET A 93 7.69 7.35 -6.06
N THR A 94 7.38 8.62 -5.91
CA THR A 94 8.35 9.67 -5.58
C THR A 94 7.94 10.33 -4.28
N GLY A 95 8.89 10.54 -3.40
CA GLY A 95 8.64 11.22 -2.14
C GLY A 95 9.92 11.61 -1.44
N THR A 96 9.77 12.34 -0.35
CA THR A 96 10.87 12.79 0.49
C THR A 96 10.94 11.96 1.76
N VAL A 97 12.11 11.43 2.06
CA VAL A 97 12.37 10.72 3.31
C VAL A 97 12.67 11.75 4.40
N THR A 98 11.65 12.08 5.17
CA THR A 98 11.74 13.09 6.23
C THR A 98 12.41 12.55 7.49
N GLY A 99 12.28 11.27 7.74
CA GLY A 99 12.93 10.55 8.85
C GLY A 99 13.92 9.54 8.34
N SER A 100 13.56 8.26 8.44
CA SER A 100 14.39 7.16 7.94
C SER A 100 13.55 6.16 7.14
N MET A 101 14.21 5.40 6.28
CA MET A 101 13.58 4.34 5.50
C MET A 101 14.55 3.18 5.35
N LEU A 102 14.07 1.95 5.61
CA LEU A 102 14.87 0.72 5.57
C LEU A 102 16.16 0.84 6.38
N GLY A 103 16.10 1.48 7.54
CA GLY A 103 17.22 1.66 8.44
C GLY A 103 18.21 2.75 8.05
N MET A 104 17.93 3.53 7.02
CA MET A 104 18.80 4.60 6.54
C MET A 104 18.18 5.97 6.78
N PRO A 105 18.95 6.94 7.32
CA PRO A 105 18.45 8.29 7.49
C PRO A 105 18.22 8.94 6.12
N GLY A 106 17.09 9.64 6.00
CA GLY A 106 16.70 10.25 4.73
C GLY A 106 17.39 11.57 4.46
N ASN A 107 17.67 12.32 5.51
CA ASN A 107 18.28 13.66 5.42
C ASN A 107 17.49 14.61 4.50
N GLY A 108 16.16 14.41 4.41
CA GLY A 108 15.30 15.21 3.56
C GLY A 108 15.46 14.94 2.08
N ARG A 109 16.08 13.82 1.69
CA ARG A 109 16.27 13.49 0.28
C ARG A 109 14.96 13.06 -0.37
N GLN A 110 14.77 13.53 -1.60
CA GLN A 110 13.72 13.01 -2.48
C GLN A 110 14.24 11.76 -3.18
N ILE A 111 13.43 10.69 -3.16
CA ILE A 111 13.74 9.43 -3.82
C ILE A 111 12.59 9.01 -4.74
N THR A 112 12.91 8.21 -5.75
CA THR A 112 11.92 7.61 -6.65
C THR A 112 12.22 6.12 -6.73
N PHE A 113 11.19 5.31 -6.54
CA PHE A 113 11.35 3.85 -6.53
C PHE A 113 10.10 3.15 -7.02
N ARG A 114 10.27 1.91 -7.45
CA ARG A 114 9.18 1.09 -7.94
C ARG A 114 8.54 0.33 -6.80
N VAL A 115 7.21 0.22 -6.86
CA VAL A 115 6.39 -0.48 -5.86
C VAL A 115 5.41 -1.38 -6.59
N LEU A 116 5.33 -2.63 -6.16
CA LEU A 116 4.33 -3.57 -6.64
C LEU A 116 3.37 -3.90 -5.51
N HIS A 117 2.07 -3.69 -5.75
CA HIS A 117 1.02 -4.05 -4.81
C HIS A 117 0.20 -5.21 -5.38
N VAL A 118 -0.15 -6.15 -4.51
CA VAL A 118 -1.19 -7.15 -4.80
C VAL A 118 -2.29 -6.96 -3.77
N PHE A 119 -3.49 -6.64 -4.27
CA PHE A 119 -4.67 -6.43 -3.43
C PHE A 119 -5.64 -7.58 -3.58
N GLU A 120 -6.12 -8.10 -2.45
CA GLU A 120 -7.25 -9.03 -2.39
C GLU A 120 -8.40 -8.36 -1.66
N PHE A 121 -9.62 -8.79 -1.97
CA PHE A 121 -10.83 -8.12 -1.50
C PHE A 121 -11.80 -9.12 -0.86
N ALA A 122 -12.52 -8.67 0.14
CA ALA A 122 -13.61 -9.40 0.78
C ALA A 122 -14.62 -8.41 1.34
N ASP A 123 -15.90 -8.75 1.25
CA ASP A 123 -16.99 -7.94 1.82
C ASP A 123 -16.97 -6.47 1.38
N GLY A 124 -16.56 -6.22 0.14
CA GLY A 124 -16.51 -4.88 -0.44
C GLY A 124 -15.34 -4.03 0.02
N LEU A 125 -14.36 -4.61 0.70
CA LEU A 125 -13.19 -3.92 1.24
C LEU A 125 -11.90 -4.65 0.84
N ILE A 126 -10.75 -4.05 1.12
CA ILE A 126 -9.45 -4.68 0.92
C ILE A 126 -9.18 -5.61 2.10
N SER A 127 -9.00 -6.90 1.82
CA SER A 127 -8.73 -7.92 2.86
C SER A 127 -7.26 -8.25 2.97
N ARG A 128 -6.47 -7.96 1.93
CA ARG A 128 -5.04 -8.21 1.92
C ARG A 128 -4.33 -7.22 1.00
N GLU A 129 -3.22 -6.70 1.47
CA GLU A 129 -2.30 -5.91 0.65
C GLU A 129 -0.89 -6.45 0.83
N ASN A 130 -0.33 -7.02 -0.24
CA ASN A 130 1.07 -7.36 -0.32
C ASN A 130 1.81 -6.28 -1.09
N VAL A 131 2.95 -5.85 -0.56
CA VAL A 131 3.74 -4.78 -1.15
C VAL A 131 5.18 -5.24 -1.30
N TRP A 132 5.74 -5.03 -2.49
CA TRP A 132 7.18 -5.22 -2.75
C TRP A 132 7.76 -3.88 -3.18
N LEU A 133 8.75 -3.40 -2.41
CA LEU A 133 9.49 -2.19 -2.71
C LEU A 133 10.80 -2.55 -3.41
N ASP A 134 11.28 -1.70 -4.29
CA ASP A 134 12.66 -1.80 -4.78
C ASP A 134 13.60 -1.25 -3.71
N GLY A 135 13.91 -2.09 -2.73
CA GLY A 135 14.75 -1.71 -1.59
C GLY A 135 16.17 -1.35 -2.01
N GLY A 136 16.70 -2.00 -3.04
CA GLY A 136 18.02 -1.68 -3.58
C GLY A 136 18.11 -0.26 -4.11
N ALA A 137 17.09 0.16 -4.87
CA ALA A 137 17.01 1.53 -5.39
C ALA A 137 16.88 2.57 -4.25
N ILE A 138 16.09 2.25 -3.23
CA ILE A 138 15.93 3.12 -2.06
C ILE A 138 17.26 3.30 -1.34
N GLN A 139 17.94 2.20 -1.04
CA GLN A 139 19.22 2.23 -0.33
C GLN A 139 20.29 2.97 -1.12
N GLN A 140 20.35 2.76 -2.43
CA GLN A 140 21.31 3.44 -3.30
C GLN A 140 21.11 4.95 -3.29
N GLN A 141 19.88 5.41 -3.31
CA GLN A 141 19.56 6.84 -3.31
C GLN A 141 19.79 7.51 -1.95
N LEU A 142 19.70 6.75 -0.86
CA LEU A 142 19.91 7.25 0.50
C LEU A 142 21.37 7.12 0.98
N ALA A 143 22.18 6.38 0.26
CA ALA A 143 23.60 6.17 0.61
C ALA A 143 24.42 7.46 0.54
#